data_044bba58dc26294925bb589348d5141f
#
_entry.id   044bba58dc26294925bb589348d5141f
#
_cell.length_a   1.000
_cell.length_b   1.000
_cell.length_c   1.000
_cell.angle_alpha   90.00
_cell.angle_beta   90.00
_cell.angle_gamma   90.00
#
_symmetry.space_group_name_H-M   'P 1'
#
loop_
_entity.id
_entity.type
_entity.pdbx_description
1 polymer ?
#
loop_
_entity_poly.entity_id
_entity_poly.type
_entity_poly.pdbx_seq_one_letter_code
_entity_poly.pdbx_strand_id
1 'polypeptide(L)'
;YEVNYVNSSSVVNNRNNLKNYIDNAYETWDNPPVHVTIIGDAEGPYDIPTWTDSWSSYNGDGDHPYSTLEGNDQFPDLFLGRLSFDTSSDLQTIISKTLNYESSPYMGENWFQRACLVGDPSTSGISCVITNEHIHELLDIAGFEEVNTAYNAPWESQMQAGITAGVSFFNYRGYWGVSGFNSSNVNNTSNGFMLPVATVITCGTGSFGSG
;
A
#
# COMPACT_ATOMS: atom_id res chain seq x y z
N TYR A 1 3.77 -23.04 -2.02
CA TYR A 1 4.58 -22.17 -1.18
C TYR A 1 4.74 -22.81 0.20
N GLU A 2 5.94 -22.72 0.76
CA GLU A 2 6.19 -22.99 2.17
C GLU A 2 5.97 -21.69 2.95
N VAL A 3 5.24 -21.76 4.07
CA VAL A 3 4.94 -20.60 4.90
C VAL A 3 5.52 -20.82 6.29
N ASN A 4 6.43 -19.97 6.71
CA ASN A 4 7.03 -20.00 8.03
C ASN A 4 6.46 -18.87 8.89
N TYR A 5 5.90 -19.23 10.04
CA TYR A 5 5.38 -18.27 11.02
C TYR A 5 6.41 -18.00 12.11
N VAL A 6 6.67 -16.73 12.35
CA VAL A 6 7.59 -16.29 13.39
C VAL A 6 6.84 -15.38 14.38
N ASN A 7 6.86 -15.75 15.65
CA ASN A 7 6.28 -14.90 16.67
C ASN A 7 7.20 -13.71 16.97
N SER A 8 6.68 -12.51 16.88
CA SER A 8 7.42 -11.27 17.14
C SER A 8 8.14 -11.25 18.48
N SER A 9 7.53 -11.80 19.53
CA SER A 9 8.13 -11.86 20.87
C SER A 9 9.44 -12.63 20.93
N SER A 10 9.73 -13.49 19.96
CA SER A 10 10.96 -14.30 19.91
C SER A 10 12.10 -13.64 19.14
N VAL A 11 11.81 -12.70 18.24
CA VAL A 11 12.79 -12.11 17.32
C VAL A 11 12.76 -10.58 17.29
N VAL A 12 11.70 -9.95 17.77
CA VAL A 12 11.46 -8.51 17.62
C VAL A 12 11.59 -7.78 18.95
N ASN A 13 12.83 -7.59 19.44
CA ASN A 13 13.09 -6.65 20.51
C ASN A 13 13.42 -5.24 19.98
N ASN A 14 13.83 -5.16 18.72
CA ASN A 14 14.12 -3.91 18.01
C ASN A 14 14.26 -4.21 16.50
N ARG A 15 14.27 -3.16 15.68
CA ARG A 15 14.38 -3.25 14.21
C ARG A 15 15.63 -4.02 13.74
N ASN A 16 16.75 -3.89 14.43
CA ASN A 16 17.99 -4.57 14.03
C ASN A 16 17.88 -6.10 14.24
N ASN A 17 17.22 -6.55 15.31
CA ASN A 17 17.02 -7.98 15.54
C ASN A 17 16.08 -8.58 14.48
N LEU A 18 15.02 -7.87 14.11
CA LEU A 18 14.15 -8.33 13.01
C LEU A 18 14.92 -8.37 11.69
N LYS A 19 15.68 -7.31 11.38
CA LYS A 19 16.55 -7.30 10.19
C LYS A 19 17.50 -8.48 10.17
N ASN A 20 18.26 -8.69 11.25
CA ASN A 20 19.21 -9.80 11.37
C ASN A 20 18.53 -11.18 11.25
N TYR A 21 17.29 -11.30 11.71
CA TYR A 21 16.54 -12.54 11.53
C TYR A 21 16.19 -12.79 10.06
N ILE A 22 15.74 -11.76 9.35
CA ILE A 22 15.43 -11.84 7.91
C ILE A 22 16.70 -12.12 7.10
N ASP A 23 17.81 -11.43 7.40
CA ASP A 23 19.14 -11.67 6.79
C ASP A 23 19.56 -13.13 6.98
N ASN A 24 19.49 -13.62 8.21
CA ASN A 24 19.85 -15.00 8.51
C ASN A 24 18.96 -16.01 7.77
N ALA A 25 17.66 -15.76 7.71
CA ALA A 25 16.74 -16.62 6.99
C ALA A 25 17.06 -16.65 5.48
N TYR A 26 17.37 -15.49 4.91
CA TYR A 26 17.72 -15.35 3.51
C TYR A 26 19.03 -16.06 3.18
N GLU A 27 20.05 -15.94 4.05
CA GLU A 27 21.37 -16.51 3.81
C GLU A 27 21.49 -18.01 4.10
N THR A 28 20.67 -18.52 5.04
CA THR A 28 20.95 -19.86 5.63
C THR A 28 19.85 -20.89 5.45
N TRP A 29 18.65 -20.50 5.10
CA TRP A 29 17.57 -21.47 4.91
C TRP A 29 17.71 -22.19 3.57
N ASP A 30 17.38 -23.48 3.55
CA ASP A 30 17.39 -24.29 2.31
C ASP A 30 16.45 -23.70 1.23
N ASN A 31 15.34 -23.07 1.68
CA ASN A 31 14.44 -22.31 0.85
C ASN A 31 14.37 -20.87 1.38
N PRO A 32 15.20 -19.94 0.87
CA PRO A 32 15.20 -18.56 1.31
C PRO A 32 13.85 -17.87 1.10
N PRO A 33 13.47 -16.94 1.97
CA PRO A 33 12.23 -16.21 1.81
C PRO A 33 12.26 -15.33 0.56
N VAL A 34 11.23 -15.42 -0.27
CA VAL A 34 10.97 -14.52 -1.41
C VAL A 34 10.01 -13.42 -1.00
N HIS A 35 9.14 -13.70 -0.03
CA HIS A 35 8.15 -12.76 0.49
C HIS A 35 8.22 -12.74 2.01
N VAL A 36 8.17 -11.55 2.57
CA VAL A 36 8.04 -11.32 4.01
C VAL A 36 6.80 -10.46 4.25
N THR A 37 5.91 -10.90 5.13
CA THR A 37 4.75 -10.12 5.56
C THR A 37 4.88 -9.81 7.04
N ILE A 38 4.99 -8.54 7.37
CA ILE A 38 4.95 -8.04 8.74
C ILE A 38 3.49 -7.86 9.13
N ILE A 39 3.07 -8.50 10.23
CA ILE A 39 1.70 -8.41 10.73
C ILE A 39 1.74 -7.65 12.04
N GLY A 40 1.52 -6.36 11.99
CA GLY A 40 1.59 -5.43 13.11
C GLY A 40 1.84 -3.99 12.68
N ASP A 41 1.58 -3.09 13.59
CA ASP A 41 1.82 -1.66 13.41
C ASP A 41 3.25 -1.27 13.81
N ALA A 42 3.63 -0.01 13.67
CA ALA A 42 4.92 0.52 14.13
C ALA A 42 4.86 1.08 15.56
N GLU A 43 3.69 1.13 16.16
CA GLU A 43 3.45 1.54 17.55
C GLU A 43 2.23 0.81 18.14
N GLY A 44 1.95 1.07 19.43
CA GLY A 44 0.78 0.50 20.09
C GLY A 44 0.96 -0.96 20.54
N PRO A 45 -0.14 -1.69 20.76
CA PRO A 45 -0.11 -3.03 21.36
C PRO A 45 0.41 -4.13 20.43
N TYR A 46 0.45 -3.86 19.13
CA TYR A 46 0.93 -4.78 18.10
C TYR A 46 2.18 -4.24 17.41
N ASP A 47 3.00 -3.50 18.15
CA ASP A 47 4.22 -2.87 17.66
C ASP A 47 5.21 -3.88 17.09
N ILE A 48 5.57 -3.64 15.83
CA ILE A 48 6.72 -4.24 15.16
C ILE A 48 7.54 -3.10 14.58
N PRO A 49 8.75 -2.87 15.11
CA PRO A 49 9.54 -1.70 14.79
C PRO A 49 9.75 -1.49 13.29
N THR A 50 9.72 -0.24 12.87
CA THR A 50 10.07 0.21 11.52
C THR A 50 11.32 1.09 11.55
N TRP A 51 11.80 1.48 10.38
CA TRP A 51 12.89 2.43 10.23
C TRP A 51 12.33 3.84 10.08
N THR A 52 13.01 4.80 10.65
CA THR A 52 12.66 6.21 10.50
C THR A 52 13.85 6.93 9.86
N ASP A 53 13.63 7.50 8.70
CA ASP A 53 14.58 8.37 8.04
C ASP A 53 14.21 9.83 8.29
N SER A 54 15.24 10.63 8.59
CA SER A 54 15.10 12.07 8.79
C SER A 54 15.88 12.79 7.72
N TRP A 55 15.19 13.58 6.90
CA TRP A 55 15.83 14.42 5.90
C TRP A 55 15.24 15.82 5.91
N SER A 56 16.09 16.81 6.16
CA SER A 56 15.67 18.20 6.33
C SER A 56 14.64 18.34 7.47
N SER A 57 13.41 18.69 7.17
CA SER A 57 12.29 18.77 8.13
C SER A 57 11.28 17.63 7.98
N TYR A 58 11.61 16.61 7.22
CA TYR A 58 10.78 15.44 6.98
C TYR A 58 11.30 14.23 7.75
N ASN A 59 10.42 13.58 8.47
CA ASN A 59 10.66 12.26 9.05
C ASN A 59 9.69 11.29 8.40
N GLY A 60 10.21 10.20 7.85
CA GLY A 60 9.40 9.17 7.19
C GLY A 60 9.69 7.80 7.78
N ASP A 61 8.66 7.05 8.09
CA ASP A 61 8.78 5.66 8.47
C ASP A 61 8.79 4.79 7.22
N GLY A 62 9.49 3.65 7.29
CA GLY A 62 9.51 2.73 6.17
C GLY A 62 10.19 1.41 6.49
N ASP A 63 9.70 0.37 5.87
CA ASP A 63 10.20 -1.00 6.05
C ASP A 63 11.24 -1.41 5.00
N HIS A 64 11.54 -0.54 4.04
CA HIS A 64 12.47 -0.83 2.95
C HIS A 64 13.81 -1.46 3.41
N PRO A 65 14.47 -1.03 4.50
CA PRO A 65 15.70 -1.66 4.95
C PRO A 65 15.58 -3.14 5.32
N TYR A 66 14.38 -3.64 5.61
CA TYR A 66 14.17 -5.08 5.82
C TYR A 66 14.28 -5.93 4.55
N SER A 67 14.18 -5.31 3.38
CA SER A 67 14.24 -5.98 2.09
C SER A 67 15.58 -5.89 1.38
N THR A 68 16.51 -5.04 1.84
CA THR A 68 17.85 -4.89 1.27
C THR A 68 18.83 -5.80 2.02
N LEU A 69 19.12 -6.98 1.50
CA LEU A 69 19.82 -8.08 2.19
C LEU A 69 21.21 -8.33 1.59
N GLU A 70 21.36 -8.18 0.28
CA GLU A 70 22.61 -8.40 -0.43
C GLU A 70 23.26 -7.09 -0.89
N GLY A 71 24.58 -7.09 -0.96
CA GLY A 71 25.31 -5.95 -1.51
C GLY A 71 25.29 -4.70 -0.62
N ASN A 72 25.36 -3.55 -1.26
CA ASN A 72 25.38 -2.25 -0.60
C ASN A 72 24.63 -1.22 -1.46
N ASP A 73 23.54 -1.65 -2.07
CA ASP A 73 22.68 -0.82 -2.90
C ASP A 73 21.29 -0.61 -2.26
N GLN A 74 20.36 -0.04 -3.00
CA GLN A 74 19.02 0.26 -2.54
C GLN A 74 17.96 -0.62 -3.22
N PHE A 75 18.36 -1.67 -3.93
CA PHE A 75 17.41 -2.58 -4.56
C PHE A 75 16.94 -3.63 -3.55
N PRO A 76 15.63 -3.90 -3.47
CA PRO A 76 15.12 -4.94 -2.60
C PRO A 76 15.43 -6.33 -3.16
N ASP A 77 15.86 -7.24 -2.28
CA ASP A 77 16.19 -8.63 -2.59
C ASP A 77 15.01 -9.58 -2.35
N LEU A 78 13.98 -9.10 -1.66
CA LEU A 78 12.71 -9.82 -1.45
C LEU A 78 11.52 -8.86 -1.48
N PHE A 79 10.33 -9.42 -1.66
CA PHE A 79 9.08 -8.67 -1.55
C PHE A 79 8.67 -8.53 -0.08
N LEU A 80 8.43 -7.30 0.33
CA LEU A 80 8.07 -6.97 1.70
C LEU A 80 6.71 -6.26 1.73
N GLY A 81 5.85 -6.66 2.65
CA GLY A 81 4.59 -5.98 2.92
C GLY A 81 4.30 -5.91 4.41
N ARG A 82 3.52 -4.92 4.83
CA ARG A 82 3.03 -4.78 6.19
C ARG A 82 1.51 -4.75 6.22
N LEU A 83 0.91 -5.51 7.11
CA LEU A 83 -0.48 -5.39 7.51
C LEU A 83 -0.51 -4.61 8.81
N SER A 84 -0.73 -3.29 8.73
CA SER A 84 -0.80 -2.40 9.88
C SER A 84 -2.22 -2.40 10.45
N PHE A 85 -2.35 -2.48 11.78
CA PHE A 85 -3.64 -2.50 12.49
C PHE A 85 -3.46 -2.18 13.98
N ASP A 86 -4.46 -1.53 14.57
CA ASP A 86 -4.48 -1.16 15.99
C ASP A 86 -5.20 -2.18 16.88
N THR A 87 -6.13 -2.94 16.30
CA THR A 87 -6.91 -3.94 17.03
C THR A 87 -6.98 -5.28 16.30
N SER A 88 -7.21 -6.35 17.05
CA SER A 88 -7.45 -7.66 16.44
C SER A 88 -8.68 -7.69 15.52
N SER A 89 -9.65 -6.81 15.74
CA SER A 89 -10.81 -6.65 14.86
C SER A 89 -10.42 -6.08 13.51
N ASP A 90 -9.49 -5.12 13.47
CA ASP A 90 -8.99 -4.53 12.23
C ASP A 90 -8.22 -5.57 11.42
N LEU A 91 -7.36 -6.36 12.09
CA LEU A 91 -6.66 -7.47 11.44
C LEU A 91 -7.65 -8.49 10.84
N GLN A 92 -8.69 -8.87 11.59
CA GLN A 92 -9.72 -9.78 11.06
C GLN A 92 -10.43 -9.19 9.85
N THR A 93 -10.69 -7.89 9.86
CA THR A 93 -11.30 -7.17 8.73
C THR A 93 -10.39 -7.20 7.51
N ILE A 94 -9.10 -6.90 7.68
CA ILE A 94 -8.09 -6.94 6.60
C ILE A 94 -8.02 -8.36 6.01
N ILE A 95 -7.88 -9.39 6.85
CA ILE A 95 -7.82 -10.79 6.41
C ILE A 95 -9.10 -11.19 5.67
N SER A 96 -10.28 -10.87 6.22
CA SER A 96 -11.55 -11.19 5.59
C SER A 96 -11.70 -10.54 4.22
N LYS A 97 -11.33 -9.27 4.08
CA LYS A 97 -11.34 -8.56 2.80
C LYS A 97 -10.42 -9.23 1.79
N THR A 98 -9.17 -9.51 2.18
CA THR A 98 -8.16 -10.11 1.31
C THR A 98 -8.60 -11.50 0.84
N LEU A 99 -8.97 -12.39 1.77
CA LEU A 99 -9.38 -13.75 1.43
C LEU A 99 -10.64 -13.79 0.57
N ASN A 100 -11.62 -12.92 0.86
CA ASN A 100 -12.82 -12.86 0.07
C ASN A 100 -12.54 -12.31 -1.34
N TYR A 101 -11.68 -11.29 -1.46
CA TYR A 101 -11.27 -10.75 -2.75
C TYR A 101 -10.54 -11.81 -3.59
N GLU A 102 -9.58 -12.52 -3.02
CA GLU A 102 -8.78 -13.52 -3.73
C GLU A 102 -9.56 -14.81 -4.04
N SER A 103 -10.55 -15.17 -3.20
CA SER A 103 -11.35 -16.39 -3.41
C SER A 103 -12.53 -16.20 -4.36
N SER A 104 -12.91 -14.97 -4.64
CA SER A 104 -14.09 -14.66 -5.47
C SER A 104 -13.69 -14.37 -6.91
N PRO A 105 -14.34 -15.01 -7.91
CA PRO A 105 -14.02 -14.80 -9.31
C PRO A 105 -14.65 -13.50 -9.84
N TYR A 106 -14.11 -12.35 -9.45
CA TYR A 106 -14.60 -11.03 -9.89
C TYR A 106 -14.30 -10.69 -11.36
N MET A 107 -13.53 -11.50 -12.08
CA MET A 107 -13.12 -11.24 -13.46
C MET A 107 -14.27 -11.09 -14.44
N GLY A 108 -15.49 -11.53 -14.08
CA GLY A 108 -16.70 -11.34 -14.87
C GLY A 108 -17.56 -10.16 -14.44
N GLU A 109 -17.16 -9.45 -13.41
CA GLU A 109 -17.90 -8.31 -12.87
C GLU A 109 -17.45 -7.00 -13.54
N ASN A 110 -18.38 -6.17 -13.95
CA ASN A 110 -18.06 -4.93 -14.69
C ASN A 110 -17.14 -3.98 -13.92
N TRP A 111 -17.24 -3.94 -12.59
CA TRP A 111 -16.37 -3.09 -11.77
C TRP A 111 -14.89 -3.48 -11.84
N PHE A 112 -14.61 -4.75 -12.14
CA PHE A 112 -13.23 -5.25 -12.23
C PHE A 112 -12.46 -4.67 -13.43
N GLN A 113 -13.18 -4.16 -14.43
CA GLN A 113 -12.62 -3.46 -15.60
C GLN A 113 -12.72 -1.93 -15.49
N ARG A 114 -12.84 -1.41 -14.26
CA ARG A 114 -12.90 0.03 -13.99
C ARG A 114 -11.69 0.50 -13.24
N ALA A 115 -11.27 1.73 -13.52
CA ALA A 115 -10.19 2.42 -12.81
C ALA A 115 -10.57 3.86 -12.47
N CYS A 116 -9.91 4.39 -11.44
CA CYS A 116 -9.98 5.80 -11.07
C CYS A 116 -8.56 6.35 -10.94
N LEU A 117 -8.22 7.34 -11.78
CA LEU A 117 -6.91 7.96 -11.83
C LEU A 117 -7.03 9.43 -11.42
N VAL A 118 -6.32 9.80 -10.37
CA VAL A 118 -6.41 11.13 -9.79
C VAL A 118 -5.04 11.79 -9.75
N GLY A 119 -4.94 12.99 -10.29
CA GLY A 119 -3.73 13.79 -10.31
C GLY A 119 -3.99 15.21 -9.82
N ASP A 120 -3.28 15.64 -8.78
CA ASP A 120 -3.32 17.01 -8.30
C ASP A 120 -2.14 17.81 -8.83
N PRO A 121 -2.30 18.62 -9.89
CA PRO A 121 -1.22 19.42 -10.47
C PRO A 121 -0.92 20.70 -9.70
N SER A 122 -1.69 21.07 -8.67
CA SER A 122 -1.61 22.39 -8.02
C SER A 122 -0.22 22.71 -7.46
N THR A 123 0.47 21.69 -6.92
CA THR A 123 1.84 21.84 -6.43
C THR A 123 2.84 20.92 -7.17
N SER A 124 2.41 19.72 -7.55
CA SER A 124 3.24 18.77 -8.30
C SER A 124 3.46 19.17 -9.76
N GLY A 125 2.65 20.08 -10.28
CA GLY A 125 2.65 20.46 -11.67
C GLY A 125 2.06 19.39 -12.60
N ILE A 126 2.18 19.61 -13.90
CA ILE A 126 1.54 18.80 -14.93
C ILE A 126 2.03 17.32 -14.97
N SER A 127 3.16 17.02 -14.35
CA SER A 127 3.74 15.66 -14.38
C SER A 127 2.80 14.59 -13.80
N CYS A 128 1.99 14.95 -12.79
CA CYS A 128 1.02 14.01 -12.21
C CYS A 128 -0.13 13.69 -13.18
N VAL A 129 -0.51 14.63 -14.02
CA VAL A 129 -1.51 14.41 -15.08
C VAL A 129 -0.91 13.54 -16.18
N ILE A 130 0.28 13.88 -16.69
CA ILE A 130 0.95 13.12 -17.75
C ILE A 130 1.18 11.66 -17.33
N THR A 131 1.57 11.43 -16.08
CA THR A 131 1.73 10.06 -15.57
C THR A 131 0.40 9.30 -15.59
N ASN A 132 -0.68 9.92 -15.15
CA ASN A 132 -2.00 9.28 -15.15
C ASN A 132 -2.55 9.05 -16.57
N GLU A 133 -2.31 9.97 -17.51
CA GLU A 133 -2.67 9.75 -18.91
C GLU A 133 -1.93 8.56 -19.52
N HIS A 134 -0.64 8.41 -19.20
CA HIS A 134 0.12 7.22 -19.63
C HIS A 134 -0.43 5.93 -18.98
N ILE A 135 -0.81 5.96 -17.71
CA ILE A 135 -1.47 4.83 -17.04
C ILE A 135 -2.82 4.51 -17.71
N HIS A 136 -3.58 5.54 -18.08
CA HIS A 136 -4.84 5.38 -18.81
C HIS A 136 -4.62 4.60 -20.13
N GLU A 137 -3.65 5.02 -20.94
CA GLU A 137 -3.30 4.32 -22.18
C GLU A 137 -2.94 2.84 -21.93
N LEU A 138 -2.20 2.55 -20.86
CA LEU A 138 -1.85 1.16 -20.51
C LEU A 138 -3.07 0.35 -20.06
N LEU A 139 -4.00 0.96 -19.30
CA LEU A 139 -5.23 0.32 -18.87
C LEU A 139 -6.18 0.04 -20.05
N ASP A 140 -6.28 0.96 -21.02
CA ASP A 140 -7.03 0.73 -22.27
C ASP A 140 -6.48 -0.48 -23.03
N ILE A 141 -5.14 -0.57 -23.16
CA ILE A 141 -4.48 -1.73 -23.79
C ILE A 141 -4.74 -3.03 -23.00
N ALA A 142 -4.81 -2.94 -21.67
CA ALA A 142 -5.12 -4.06 -20.79
C ALA A 142 -6.59 -4.49 -20.81
N GLY A 143 -7.47 -3.73 -21.47
CA GLY A 143 -8.89 -4.05 -21.64
C GLY A 143 -9.80 -3.48 -20.54
N PHE A 144 -9.40 -2.42 -19.86
CA PHE A 144 -10.28 -1.70 -18.98
C PHE A 144 -11.35 -0.98 -19.80
N GLU A 145 -12.60 -1.10 -19.37
CA GLU A 145 -13.76 -0.55 -20.10
C GLU A 145 -14.12 0.88 -19.65
N GLU A 146 -13.74 1.25 -18.43
CA GLU A 146 -14.07 2.55 -17.85
C GLU A 146 -12.88 3.06 -17.00
N VAL A 147 -12.21 4.09 -17.49
CA VAL A 147 -11.11 4.75 -16.78
C VAL A 147 -11.52 6.19 -16.47
N ASN A 148 -11.91 6.44 -15.24
CA ASN A 148 -12.30 7.76 -14.78
C ASN A 148 -11.07 8.56 -14.34
N THR A 149 -10.93 9.79 -14.83
CA THR A 149 -9.83 10.68 -14.51
C THR A 149 -10.29 11.92 -13.76
N ALA A 150 -9.52 12.39 -12.77
CA ALA A 150 -9.79 13.61 -12.01
C ALA A 150 -8.52 14.46 -11.86
N TYR A 151 -8.44 15.56 -12.61
CA TYR A 151 -7.28 16.45 -12.63
C TYR A 151 -7.58 17.88 -12.16
N ASN A 152 -8.80 18.10 -11.66
CA ASN A 152 -9.25 19.38 -11.12
C ASN A 152 -10.01 19.14 -9.81
N ALA A 153 -9.94 20.09 -8.89
CA ALA A 153 -10.72 20.06 -7.65
C ALA A 153 -12.24 20.01 -7.93
N PRO A 154 -13.03 19.43 -7.03
CA PRO A 154 -12.66 18.88 -5.73
C PRO A 154 -12.19 17.41 -5.84
N TRP A 155 -10.92 17.14 -5.54
CA TRP A 155 -10.35 15.79 -5.71
C TRP A 155 -10.92 14.78 -4.73
N GLU A 156 -11.12 15.15 -3.45
CA GLU A 156 -11.59 14.26 -2.39
C GLU A 156 -12.94 13.63 -2.70
N SER A 157 -13.88 14.43 -3.23
CA SER A 157 -15.22 13.93 -3.59
C SER A 157 -15.19 13.05 -4.85
N GLN A 158 -14.31 13.34 -5.80
CA GLN A 158 -14.12 12.52 -7.00
C GLN A 158 -13.46 11.17 -6.66
N MET A 159 -12.47 11.15 -5.77
CA MET A 159 -11.89 9.91 -5.24
C MET A 159 -12.93 9.07 -4.51
N GLN A 160 -13.69 9.69 -3.61
CA GLN A 160 -14.78 9.00 -2.89
C GLN A 160 -15.82 8.44 -3.83
N ALA A 161 -16.23 9.19 -4.84
CA ALA A 161 -17.21 8.74 -5.83
C ALA A 161 -16.66 7.57 -6.67
N GLY A 162 -15.41 7.65 -7.13
CA GLY A 162 -14.76 6.60 -7.90
C GLY A 162 -14.64 5.29 -7.11
N ILE A 163 -14.21 5.35 -5.85
CA ILE A 163 -14.10 4.17 -4.98
C ILE A 163 -15.50 3.61 -4.68
N THR A 164 -16.50 4.45 -4.39
CA THR A 164 -17.87 4.03 -4.10
C THR A 164 -18.51 3.33 -5.31
N ALA A 165 -18.23 3.79 -6.52
CA ALA A 165 -18.73 3.14 -7.73
C ALA A 165 -18.15 1.74 -7.97
N GLY A 166 -17.06 1.41 -7.31
CA GLY A 166 -16.32 0.17 -7.48
C GLY A 166 -15.35 0.25 -8.64
N VAL A 167 -14.07 0.16 -8.33
CA VAL A 167 -12.97 0.10 -9.28
C VAL A 167 -11.97 -0.98 -8.84
N SER A 168 -11.32 -1.64 -9.77
CA SER A 168 -10.26 -2.62 -9.45
C SER A 168 -8.89 -1.96 -9.34
N PHE A 169 -8.71 -0.79 -9.95
CA PHE A 169 -7.47 -0.04 -9.90
C PHE A 169 -7.72 1.42 -9.55
N PHE A 170 -6.98 1.91 -8.58
CA PHE A 170 -6.98 3.30 -8.15
C PHE A 170 -5.56 3.84 -8.13
N ASN A 171 -5.32 4.98 -8.77
CA ASN A 171 -4.03 5.65 -8.71
C ASN A 171 -4.20 7.12 -8.31
N TYR A 172 -3.44 7.54 -7.32
CA TYR A 172 -3.32 8.95 -6.95
C TYR A 172 -1.87 9.41 -7.07
N ARG A 173 -1.67 10.58 -7.67
CA ARG A 173 -0.39 11.26 -7.70
C ARG A 173 -0.56 12.74 -7.34
N GLY A 174 0.21 13.20 -6.36
CA GLY A 174 0.17 14.58 -5.86
C GLY A 174 1.50 14.98 -5.24
N TYR A 175 1.48 15.99 -4.38
CA TYR A 175 2.67 16.55 -3.73
C TYR A 175 2.80 16.13 -2.27
N TRP A 176 1.78 16.40 -1.45
CA TRP A 176 1.76 16.09 -0.02
C TRP A 176 0.37 15.64 0.42
N GLY A 177 0.30 14.48 1.05
CA GLY A 177 -0.99 13.87 1.39
C GLY A 177 -1.83 13.55 0.15
N VAL A 178 -3.10 13.33 0.33
CA VAL A 178 -4.03 12.92 -0.73
C VAL A 178 -5.12 13.98 -0.93
N SER A 179 -4.72 15.21 -1.21
CA SER A 179 -5.59 16.35 -1.62
C SER A 179 -6.96 16.38 -0.95
N GLY A 180 -6.98 16.44 0.39
CA GLY A 180 -8.20 16.52 1.18
C GLY A 180 -8.89 15.19 1.47
N PHE A 181 -8.48 14.10 0.82
CA PHE A 181 -9.00 12.75 1.08
C PHE A 181 -8.38 12.18 2.37
N ASN A 182 -9.21 11.71 3.27
CA ASN A 182 -8.81 11.25 4.60
C ASN A 182 -9.67 10.05 5.06
N SER A 183 -9.45 9.57 6.27
CA SER A 183 -10.16 8.42 6.85
C SER A 183 -11.69 8.59 6.85
N SER A 184 -12.20 9.82 7.02
CA SER A 184 -13.66 10.07 6.94
C SER A 184 -14.21 9.83 5.53
N ASN A 185 -13.44 10.18 4.49
CA ASN A 185 -13.84 9.89 3.11
C ASN A 185 -13.85 8.38 2.84
N VAL A 186 -12.83 7.66 3.33
CA VAL A 186 -12.77 6.20 3.23
C VAL A 186 -13.96 5.55 3.95
N ASN A 187 -14.25 5.97 5.17
CA ASN A 187 -15.37 5.45 5.97
C ASN A 187 -16.76 5.73 5.35
N ASN A 188 -16.85 6.73 4.50
CA ASN A 188 -18.06 7.08 3.77
C ASN A 188 -18.17 6.36 2.41
N THR A 189 -17.24 5.52 2.03
CA THR A 189 -17.39 4.68 0.83
C THR A 189 -18.34 3.51 1.12
N SER A 190 -19.01 3.02 0.11
CA SER A 190 -19.99 1.91 0.23
C SER A 190 -19.83 0.89 -0.89
N ASN A 191 -18.59 0.56 -1.22
CA ASN A 191 -18.23 -0.34 -2.32
C ASN A 191 -18.19 -1.84 -1.94
N GLY A 192 -18.44 -2.21 -0.69
CA GLY A 192 -18.41 -3.61 -0.24
C GLY A 192 -17.05 -4.26 -0.52
N PHE A 193 -17.04 -5.34 -1.29
CA PHE A 193 -15.84 -6.07 -1.69
C PHE A 193 -15.26 -5.64 -3.05
N MET A 194 -15.79 -4.59 -3.67
CA MET A 194 -15.20 -3.98 -4.86
C MET A 194 -13.98 -3.14 -4.48
N LEU A 195 -12.92 -3.83 -4.05
CA LEU A 195 -11.72 -3.22 -3.46
C LEU A 195 -10.67 -2.98 -4.54
N PRO A 196 -10.16 -1.75 -4.68
CA PRO A 196 -9.09 -1.48 -5.62
C PRO A 196 -7.73 -1.95 -5.12
N VAL A 197 -6.86 -2.31 -6.06
CA VAL A 197 -5.42 -2.15 -5.86
C VAL A 197 -5.15 -0.65 -5.93
N ALA A 198 -4.73 -0.07 -4.82
CA ALA A 198 -4.51 1.36 -4.70
C ALA A 198 -3.01 1.70 -4.73
N THR A 199 -2.61 2.54 -5.67
CA THR A 199 -1.27 3.12 -5.75
C THR A 199 -1.35 4.60 -5.38
N VAL A 200 -0.67 4.99 -4.31
CA VAL A 200 -0.64 6.37 -3.82
C VAL A 200 0.80 6.87 -3.84
N ILE A 201 1.10 7.77 -4.78
CA ILE A 201 2.46 8.29 -5.00
C ILE A 201 2.49 9.77 -4.61
N THR A 202 2.83 10.00 -3.37
CA THR A 202 2.94 11.34 -2.78
C THR A 202 3.76 11.28 -1.48
N CYS A 203 4.20 12.42 -0.96
CA CYS A 203 4.85 12.49 0.34
C CYS A 203 3.81 12.46 1.48
N GLY A 204 4.23 11.96 2.67
CA GLY A 204 3.45 12.04 3.90
C GLY A 204 2.25 11.06 3.98
N THR A 205 2.31 9.93 3.27
CA THR A 205 1.24 8.91 3.27
C THR A 205 1.72 7.51 3.66
N GLY A 206 2.99 7.34 3.99
CA GLY A 206 3.57 6.05 4.37
C GLY A 206 4.02 5.99 5.82
N SER A 207 3.51 6.85 6.69
CA SER A 207 3.83 6.82 8.12
C SER A 207 2.95 5.77 8.81
N PHE A 208 3.57 4.80 9.46
CA PHE A 208 2.88 3.75 10.22
C PHE A 208 2.67 4.15 11.68
N GLY A 209 3.47 5.08 12.20
CA GLY A 209 3.52 5.46 13.60
C GLY A 209 2.74 6.74 13.97
N SER A 210 1.85 7.21 13.13
CA SER A 210 1.01 8.38 13.42
C SER A 210 -0.31 8.24 12.66
N GLY A 211 -1.15 7.37 13.16
CA GLY A 211 -2.51 7.18 12.67
C GLY A 211 -3.44 8.34 13.00
#